data_049f2315b1453221d5d209f4cc0e934e
#
_entry.id   049f2315b1453221d5d209f4cc0e934e
#
_cell.length_a   1.000
_cell.length_b   1.000
_cell.length_c   1.000
_cell.angle_alpha   90.00
_cell.angle_beta   90.00
_cell.angle_gamma   90.00
#
_symmetry.space_group_name_H-M   'P 1'
#
loop_
_entity.id
_entity.type
_entity.pdbx_description
1 polymer ?
#
loop_
_entity_poly.entity_id
_entity_poly.type
_entity_poly.pdbx_seq_one_letter_code
_entity_poly.pdbx_strand_id
1 'polypeptide(L)'
;MKSLGLQHPAAVELTERGVAEDRRFYLVDEVGRLVGGVKHGTLVQVRPEWEPEFSSLVLTFPDGSQVEAEVEVGKAVETDFYGKRRVRGRTVVGPWAAALSDFVSAPLALVRVDDASYALDIAVATIVSDGSLAALGGLDGRRFRMLLELDGCAAFEEDSWAGTSLRAGSALLRVTGPVPRCAVTTKDPDTGVRDHDTLRAIREHRGPTADGRIFFGMYADVAVPGRVAAGDLVATVA
;
A
#
# COMPACT_ATOMS: atom_id res chain seq x y z
N MET A 1 -7.33 -1.64 -2.47
CA MET A 1 -7.76 -0.22 -2.52
C MET A 1 -6.82 0.62 -1.67
N LYS A 2 -6.48 1.84 -2.11
CA LYS A 2 -5.55 2.71 -1.37
C LYS A 2 -6.15 3.15 -0.04
N SER A 3 -5.35 3.08 1.04
CA SER A 3 -5.67 3.51 2.42
C SER A 3 -6.70 2.69 3.19
N LEU A 4 -7.38 1.75 2.60
CA LEU A 4 -8.30 0.83 3.27
C LEU A 4 -7.54 -0.36 3.89
N GLY A 5 -8.27 -1.26 4.52
CA GLY A 5 -7.76 -2.48 5.13
C GLY A 5 -6.85 -3.27 4.20
N LEU A 6 -5.82 -3.89 4.77
CA LEU A 6 -4.92 -4.77 4.04
C LEU A 6 -5.58 -6.13 3.84
N GLN A 7 -5.24 -6.75 2.72
CA GLN A 7 -5.54 -8.16 2.47
C GLN A 7 -4.21 -8.92 2.40
N HIS A 8 -4.23 -10.17 2.84
CA HIS A 8 -3.08 -11.06 2.85
C HIS A 8 -3.42 -12.34 2.06
N PRO A 9 -3.48 -12.26 0.73
CA PRO A 9 -3.76 -13.43 -0.09
C PRO A 9 -2.60 -14.43 0.00
N ALA A 10 -2.90 -15.73 -0.14
CA ALA A 10 -1.87 -16.77 -0.15
C ALA A 10 -0.89 -16.66 -1.32
N ALA A 11 -1.30 -16.00 -2.40
CA ALA A 11 -0.45 -15.72 -3.56
C ALA A 11 -0.93 -14.49 -4.32
N VAL A 12 -0.02 -13.85 -5.05
CA VAL A 12 -0.32 -12.71 -5.92
C VAL A 12 0.35 -12.86 -7.27
N GLU A 13 -0.27 -12.31 -8.32
CA GLU A 13 0.35 -12.15 -9.63
C GLU A 13 1.02 -10.75 -9.69
N LEU A 14 2.33 -10.76 -9.82
CA LEU A 14 3.11 -9.54 -10.03
C LEU A 14 3.21 -9.26 -11.52
N THR A 15 2.81 -8.07 -11.91
CA THR A 15 3.01 -7.51 -13.24
C THR A 15 4.10 -6.43 -13.16
N GLU A 16 4.54 -5.90 -14.29
CA GLU A 16 5.46 -4.74 -14.34
C GLU A 16 4.90 -3.51 -13.57
N ARG A 17 3.60 -3.50 -13.29
CA ARG A 17 2.89 -2.42 -12.57
C ARG A 17 2.59 -2.75 -11.10
N GLY A 18 3.16 -3.84 -10.58
CA GLY A 18 2.89 -4.37 -9.24
C GLY A 18 1.84 -5.47 -9.24
N VAL A 19 1.22 -5.73 -8.11
CA VAL A 19 0.15 -6.72 -7.99
C VAL A 19 -1.03 -6.31 -8.88
N ALA A 20 -1.49 -7.22 -9.73
CA ALA A 20 -2.49 -6.95 -10.76
C ALA A 20 -3.77 -6.27 -10.23
N GLU A 21 -4.17 -6.67 -9.04
CA GLU A 21 -5.42 -6.20 -8.42
C GLU A 21 -5.21 -5.15 -7.33
N ASP A 22 -3.95 -4.82 -6.96
CA ASP A 22 -3.69 -3.88 -5.88
C ASP A 22 -3.95 -2.44 -6.32
N ARG A 23 -4.49 -1.65 -5.39
CA ARG A 23 -4.69 -0.20 -5.51
C ARG A 23 -5.36 0.26 -6.81
N ARG A 24 -6.37 -0.48 -7.26
CA ARG A 24 -7.22 -0.10 -8.41
C ARG A 24 -8.17 1.04 -8.10
N PHE A 25 -8.40 1.32 -6.81
CA PHE A 25 -9.25 2.41 -6.34
C PHE A 25 -8.52 3.30 -5.34
N TYR A 26 -8.86 4.58 -5.33
CA TYR A 26 -8.41 5.57 -4.37
C TYR A 26 -9.48 6.61 -4.06
N LEU A 27 -9.28 7.41 -3.03
CA LEU A 27 -10.22 8.42 -2.56
C LEU A 27 -9.68 9.82 -2.81
N VAL A 28 -10.59 10.73 -3.15
CA VAL A 28 -10.31 12.17 -3.28
C VAL A 28 -11.33 12.97 -2.47
N ASP A 29 -10.95 14.18 -2.04
CA ASP A 29 -11.84 15.15 -1.42
C ASP A 29 -12.65 15.94 -2.48
N GLU A 30 -13.49 16.89 -2.02
CA GLU A 30 -14.36 17.72 -2.86
C GLU A 30 -13.60 18.55 -3.92
N VAL A 31 -12.32 18.85 -3.68
CA VAL A 31 -11.48 19.61 -4.61
C VAL A 31 -10.55 18.70 -5.43
N GLY A 32 -10.77 17.37 -5.39
CA GLY A 32 -10.03 16.39 -6.18
C GLY A 32 -8.63 16.06 -5.64
N ARG A 33 -8.31 16.41 -4.38
CA ARG A 33 -7.03 16.06 -3.75
C ARG A 33 -7.08 14.64 -3.21
N LEU A 34 -5.96 13.94 -3.35
CA LEU A 34 -5.79 12.59 -2.83
C LEU A 34 -6.04 12.55 -1.32
N VAL A 35 -6.90 11.63 -0.89
CA VAL A 35 -7.17 11.33 0.51
C VAL A 35 -6.52 10.00 0.90
N GLY A 36 -5.81 10.02 2.03
CA GLY A 36 -5.08 8.85 2.51
C GLY A 36 -5.18 8.63 4.01
N GLY A 37 -4.63 7.50 4.47
CA GLY A 37 -4.64 7.06 5.86
C GLY A 37 -3.95 8.01 6.85
N VAL A 38 -3.14 8.96 6.38
CA VAL A 38 -2.58 10.01 7.25
C VAL A 38 -3.70 10.90 7.78
N LYS A 39 -4.62 11.34 6.91
CA LYS A 39 -5.74 12.20 7.27
C LYS A 39 -6.87 11.42 7.96
N HIS A 40 -7.29 10.30 7.38
CA HIS A 40 -8.38 9.47 7.89
C HIS A 40 -7.88 8.06 8.20
N GLY A 41 -7.28 7.87 9.39
CA GLY A 41 -6.68 6.59 9.80
C GLY A 41 -7.70 5.47 9.87
N THR A 42 -8.90 5.76 10.35
CA THR A 42 -9.99 4.79 10.51
C THR A 42 -10.39 4.06 9.22
N LEU A 43 -10.02 4.59 8.04
CA LEU A 43 -10.24 3.91 6.76
C LEU A 43 -9.63 2.51 6.71
N VAL A 44 -8.60 2.20 7.50
CA VAL A 44 -7.99 0.85 7.56
C VAL A 44 -8.96 -0.21 8.08
N GLN A 45 -10.02 0.18 8.80
CA GLN A 45 -11.04 -0.73 9.31
C GLN A 45 -12.00 -1.22 8.21
N VAL A 46 -12.10 -0.51 7.10
CA VAL A 46 -12.98 -0.88 5.98
C VAL A 46 -12.27 -1.88 5.09
N ARG A 47 -12.89 -3.04 4.89
CA ARG A 47 -12.35 -4.12 4.04
C ARG A 47 -12.97 -4.07 2.65
N PRO A 48 -12.17 -3.82 1.61
CA PRO A 48 -12.66 -3.84 0.23
C PRO A 48 -12.50 -5.23 -0.37
N GLU A 49 -13.52 -5.72 -1.04
CA GLU A 49 -13.51 -6.94 -1.86
C GLU A 49 -14.11 -6.62 -3.22
N TRP A 50 -13.66 -7.27 -4.27
CA TRP A 50 -14.15 -7.06 -5.65
C TRP A 50 -14.13 -8.33 -6.46
N GLU A 51 -15.06 -8.42 -7.39
CA GLU A 51 -15.14 -9.48 -8.38
C GLU A 51 -14.12 -9.26 -9.52
N PRO A 52 -13.81 -10.31 -10.29
CA PRO A 52 -12.93 -10.21 -11.45
C PRO A 52 -13.27 -9.00 -12.34
N GLU A 53 -12.24 -8.40 -12.93
CA GLU A 53 -12.37 -7.21 -13.78
C GLU A 53 -12.96 -5.97 -13.06
N PHE A 54 -13.08 -6.03 -11.71
CA PHE A 54 -13.67 -4.95 -10.91
C PHE A 54 -15.09 -4.58 -11.32
N SER A 55 -15.88 -5.59 -11.70
CA SER A 55 -17.27 -5.43 -12.11
C SER A 55 -18.18 -5.10 -10.91
N SER A 56 -17.87 -5.64 -9.73
CA SER A 56 -18.51 -5.26 -8.48
C SER A 56 -17.50 -4.93 -7.40
N LEU A 57 -17.92 -4.15 -6.41
CA LEU A 57 -17.13 -3.76 -5.24
C LEU A 57 -17.99 -3.88 -4.00
N VAL A 58 -17.48 -4.61 -3.01
CA VAL A 58 -18.05 -4.72 -1.66
C VAL A 58 -17.13 -4.00 -0.68
N LEU A 59 -17.69 -3.15 0.17
CA LEU A 59 -17.00 -2.59 1.33
C LEU A 59 -17.68 -3.12 2.59
N THR A 60 -16.91 -3.81 3.45
CA THR A 60 -17.36 -4.25 4.77
C THR A 60 -16.82 -3.30 5.83
N PHE A 61 -17.71 -2.70 6.62
CA PHE A 61 -17.40 -1.78 7.70
C PHE A 61 -17.17 -2.52 9.03
N PRO A 62 -16.55 -1.87 10.04
CA PRO A 62 -16.21 -2.55 11.31
C PRO A 62 -17.42 -3.00 12.13
N ASP A 63 -18.60 -2.45 11.91
CA ASP A 63 -19.87 -2.88 12.51
C ASP A 63 -20.50 -4.10 11.80
N GLY A 64 -19.85 -4.62 10.75
CA GLY A 64 -20.32 -5.72 9.93
C GLY A 64 -21.26 -5.29 8.80
N SER A 65 -21.64 -4.02 8.72
CA SER A 65 -22.45 -3.54 7.60
C SER A 65 -21.68 -3.62 6.29
N GLN A 66 -22.38 -3.86 5.18
CA GLN A 66 -21.81 -3.97 3.86
C GLN A 66 -22.48 -3.03 2.89
N VAL A 67 -21.67 -2.51 1.96
CA VAL A 67 -22.14 -1.72 0.83
C VAL A 67 -21.60 -2.36 -0.44
N GLU A 68 -22.50 -2.87 -1.26
CA GLU A 68 -22.20 -3.61 -2.49
C GLU A 68 -22.99 -3.03 -3.67
N ALA A 69 -22.35 -2.93 -4.81
CA ALA A 69 -22.99 -2.60 -6.10
C ALA A 69 -22.06 -2.98 -7.28
N GLU A 70 -22.61 -2.95 -8.47
CA GLU A 70 -21.83 -2.96 -9.72
C GLU A 70 -21.06 -1.64 -9.88
N VAL A 71 -19.83 -1.74 -10.37
CA VAL A 71 -18.94 -0.57 -10.56
C VAL A 71 -19.27 0.14 -11.85
N GLU A 72 -19.99 1.24 -11.74
CA GLU A 72 -20.21 2.18 -12.85
C GLU A 72 -19.17 3.30 -12.80
N VAL A 73 -18.51 3.57 -13.94
CA VAL A 73 -17.51 4.64 -14.03
C VAL A 73 -18.11 5.92 -14.61
N GLY A 74 -17.86 7.01 -13.92
CA GLY A 74 -18.34 8.34 -14.28
C GLY A 74 -17.30 9.17 -15.04
N LYS A 75 -17.11 10.42 -14.61
CA LYS A 75 -16.24 11.41 -15.27
C LYS A 75 -14.76 11.05 -15.14
N ALA A 76 -13.98 11.34 -16.18
CA ALA A 76 -12.53 11.27 -16.13
C ALA A 76 -11.98 12.31 -15.15
N VAL A 77 -10.98 11.90 -14.37
CA VAL A 77 -10.27 12.74 -13.39
C VAL A 77 -8.77 12.48 -13.46
N GLU A 78 -8.00 13.49 -13.12
CA GLU A 78 -6.57 13.38 -12.95
C GLU A 78 -6.20 13.91 -11.56
N THR A 79 -5.56 13.08 -10.73
CA THR A 79 -5.22 13.40 -9.35
C THR A 79 -3.72 13.49 -9.17
N ASP A 80 -3.27 14.54 -8.51
CA ASP A 80 -1.86 14.68 -8.13
C ASP A 80 -1.53 13.81 -6.92
N PHE A 81 -0.55 12.90 -7.08
CA PHE A 81 -0.04 12.04 -6.02
C PHE A 81 1.23 12.67 -5.42
N TYR A 82 1.02 13.56 -4.47
CA TYR A 82 2.09 14.20 -3.65
C TYR A 82 3.13 14.99 -4.46
N GLY A 83 2.74 15.60 -5.57
CA GLY A 83 3.66 16.35 -6.44
C GLY A 83 4.65 15.48 -7.23
N LYS A 84 4.51 14.15 -7.15
CA LYS A 84 5.44 13.21 -7.77
C LYS A 84 4.94 12.66 -9.10
N ARG A 85 3.66 12.47 -9.22
CA ARG A 85 3.04 11.96 -10.45
C ARG A 85 1.55 12.31 -10.51
N ARG A 86 1.03 12.31 -11.73
CA ARG A 86 -0.40 12.40 -12.00
C ARG A 86 -0.98 11.03 -12.25
N VAL A 87 -2.10 10.70 -11.61
CA VAL A 87 -2.81 9.43 -11.78
C VAL A 87 -4.14 9.72 -12.46
N ARG A 88 -4.35 9.07 -13.59
CA ARG A 88 -5.60 9.14 -14.35
C ARG A 88 -6.55 8.07 -13.86
N GLY A 89 -7.83 8.43 -13.86
CA GLY A 89 -8.89 7.52 -13.48
C GLY A 89 -10.26 8.12 -13.82
N ARG A 90 -11.28 7.45 -13.33
CA ARG A 90 -12.68 7.87 -13.47
C ARG A 90 -13.36 7.81 -12.11
N THR A 91 -14.22 8.78 -11.82
CA THR A 91 -15.07 8.70 -10.63
C THR A 91 -15.92 7.43 -10.69
N VAL A 92 -16.19 6.83 -9.54
CA VAL A 92 -17.08 5.68 -9.41
C VAL A 92 -18.44 6.17 -8.96
N VAL A 93 -19.46 5.81 -9.71
CA VAL A 93 -20.86 6.08 -9.39
C VAL A 93 -21.37 4.90 -8.57
N GLY A 94 -21.98 5.17 -7.43
CA GLY A 94 -22.50 4.14 -6.55
C GLY A 94 -22.51 4.57 -5.09
N PRO A 95 -22.90 3.65 -4.17
CA PRO A 95 -23.16 4.00 -2.77
C PRO A 95 -21.90 4.18 -1.93
N TRP A 96 -20.73 3.74 -2.39
CA TRP A 96 -19.51 3.67 -1.59
C TRP A 96 -18.97 5.03 -1.16
N ALA A 97 -19.07 6.05 -2.04
CA ALA A 97 -18.58 7.39 -1.73
C ALA A 97 -19.38 8.00 -0.57
N ALA A 98 -20.69 7.84 -0.55
CA ALA A 98 -21.56 8.26 0.55
C ALA A 98 -21.23 7.51 1.84
N ALA A 99 -21.20 6.17 1.81
CA ALA A 99 -20.91 5.36 2.97
C ALA A 99 -19.53 5.65 3.59
N LEU A 100 -18.49 5.83 2.76
CA LEU A 100 -17.16 6.21 3.22
C LEU A 100 -17.12 7.64 3.77
N SER A 101 -17.87 8.57 3.17
CA SER A 101 -17.99 9.94 3.66
C SER A 101 -18.63 10.02 5.04
N ASP A 102 -19.70 9.27 5.23
CA ASP A 102 -20.39 9.16 6.53
C ASP A 102 -19.47 8.54 7.58
N PHE A 103 -18.77 7.46 7.21
CA PHE A 103 -17.85 6.75 8.11
C PHE A 103 -16.70 7.63 8.62
N VAL A 104 -16.14 8.50 7.79
CA VAL A 104 -15.05 9.41 8.20
C VAL A 104 -15.51 10.82 8.54
N SER A 105 -16.82 11.10 8.45
CA SER A 105 -17.44 12.42 8.66
C SER A 105 -16.81 13.52 7.81
N ALA A 106 -16.53 13.20 6.54
CA ALA A 106 -15.94 14.14 5.57
C ALA A 106 -16.31 13.74 4.13
N PRO A 107 -16.59 14.69 3.25
CA PRO A 107 -16.97 14.37 1.88
C PRO A 107 -15.81 13.74 1.10
N LEU A 108 -16.10 12.58 0.50
CA LEU A 108 -15.16 11.79 -0.29
C LEU A 108 -15.80 11.43 -1.64
N ALA A 109 -14.96 11.29 -2.64
CA ALA A 109 -15.31 10.63 -3.90
C ALA A 109 -14.38 9.43 -4.14
N LEU A 110 -14.96 8.36 -4.68
CA LEU A 110 -14.22 7.16 -5.07
C LEU A 110 -13.77 7.28 -6.53
N VAL A 111 -12.55 6.92 -6.81
CA VAL A 111 -11.96 6.91 -8.15
C VAL A 111 -11.40 5.53 -8.46
N ARG A 112 -11.75 4.97 -9.62
CA ARG A 112 -11.12 3.81 -10.23
C ARG A 112 -10.00 4.31 -11.16
N VAL A 113 -8.79 3.76 -11.03
CA VAL A 113 -7.69 4.09 -11.93
C VAL A 113 -7.95 3.55 -13.33
N ASP A 114 -7.44 4.24 -14.36
CA ASP A 114 -7.42 3.72 -15.72
C ASP A 114 -6.52 2.48 -15.80
N ASP A 115 -6.73 1.62 -16.81
CA ASP A 115 -6.01 0.35 -16.96
C ASP A 115 -4.48 0.55 -17.11
N ALA A 116 -4.06 1.69 -17.62
CA ALA A 116 -2.65 2.05 -17.73
C ALA A 116 -2.05 2.61 -16.42
N SER A 117 -2.84 2.79 -15.37
CA SER A 117 -2.44 3.43 -14.11
C SER A 117 -2.65 2.52 -12.89
N TYR A 118 -2.07 2.92 -11.77
CA TYR A 118 -2.26 2.32 -10.44
C TYR A 118 -2.13 3.40 -9.36
N ALA A 119 -2.79 3.22 -8.22
CA ALA A 119 -2.78 4.20 -7.12
C ALA A 119 -1.67 3.92 -6.09
N LEU A 120 -0.47 3.56 -6.57
CA LEU A 120 0.74 3.44 -5.78
C LEU A 120 1.44 4.81 -5.65
N ASP A 121 2.20 5.03 -4.59
CA ASP A 121 2.83 6.32 -4.34
C ASP A 121 4.11 6.51 -5.19
N ILE A 122 4.99 5.50 -5.23
CA ILE A 122 6.28 5.56 -5.91
C ILE A 122 6.54 4.26 -6.68
N ALA A 123 6.94 3.20 -5.99
CA ALA A 123 7.35 1.94 -6.60
C ALA A 123 6.23 0.89 -6.58
N VAL A 124 6.39 -0.11 -7.43
CA VAL A 124 5.39 -1.16 -7.65
C VAL A 124 5.52 -2.32 -6.65
N ALA A 125 6.68 -2.49 -6.03
CA ALA A 125 6.91 -3.46 -4.97
C ALA A 125 7.68 -2.83 -3.81
N THR A 126 7.47 -3.36 -2.61
CA THR A 126 8.12 -2.94 -1.37
C THR A 126 8.45 -4.14 -0.51
N ILE A 127 9.61 -4.12 0.13
CA ILE A 127 10.19 -5.25 0.85
C ILE A 127 10.64 -4.78 2.24
N VAL A 128 10.37 -5.60 3.25
CA VAL A 128 10.89 -5.45 4.61
C VAL A 128 11.26 -6.82 5.17
N SER A 129 12.23 -6.88 6.08
CA SER A 129 12.60 -8.11 6.77
C SER A 129 12.00 -8.21 8.18
N ASP A 130 11.77 -9.43 8.63
CA ASP A 130 11.38 -9.76 10.00
C ASP A 130 12.43 -9.27 11.02
N GLY A 131 13.73 -9.42 10.69
CA GLY A 131 14.82 -8.92 11.50
C GLY A 131 14.78 -7.41 11.70
N SER A 132 14.40 -6.64 10.66
CA SER A 132 14.23 -5.19 10.74
C SER A 132 13.04 -4.79 11.61
N LEU A 133 11.92 -5.50 11.51
CA LEU A 133 10.76 -5.31 12.39
C LEU A 133 11.08 -5.64 13.84
N ALA A 134 11.80 -6.74 14.10
CA ALA A 134 12.25 -7.14 15.42
C ALA A 134 13.18 -6.08 16.05
N ALA A 135 14.09 -5.49 15.28
CA ALA A 135 14.97 -4.42 15.74
C ALA A 135 14.21 -3.17 16.20
N LEU A 136 13.02 -2.91 15.64
CA LEU A 136 12.13 -1.83 16.08
C LEU A 136 11.22 -2.21 17.26
N GLY A 137 11.55 -3.29 18.00
CA GLY A 137 10.77 -3.77 19.13
C GLY A 137 9.63 -4.72 18.76
N GLY A 138 9.69 -5.37 17.60
CA GLY A 138 8.68 -6.32 17.12
C GLY A 138 7.38 -5.61 16.71
N LEU A 139 7.49 -4.46 16.07
CA LEU A 139 6.33 -3.75 15.56
C LEU A 139 5.60 -4.58 14.50
N ASP A 140 4.28 -4.51 14.53
CA ASP A 140 3.43 -5.12 13.52
C ASP A 140 3.79 -4.61 12.10
N GLY A 141 4.26 -5.51 11.23
CA GLY A 141 4.68 -5.19 9.86
C GLY A 141 3.60 -4.54 9.01
N ARG A 142 2.31 -4.81 9.31
CA ARG A 142 1.16 -4.20 8.63
C ARG A 142 1.14 -2.67 8.69
N ARG A 143 1.77 -2.05 9.72
CA ARG A 143 1.93 -0.58 9.84
C ARG A 143 2.67 0.01 8.66
N PHE A 144 3.61 -0.75 8.11
CA PHE A 144 4.46 -0.31 7.02
C PHE A 144 3.83 -0.53 5.65
N ARG A 145 2.76 -1.35 5.57
CA ARG A 145 1.99 -1.63 4.35
C ARG A 145 2.89 -2.10 3.19
N MET A 146 3.87 -2.93 3.54
CA MET A 146 4.82 -3.51 2.58
C MET A 146 4.14 -4.63 1.79
N LEU A 147 4.63 -4.88 0.58
CA LEU A 147 4.13 -5.96 -0.27
C LEU A 147 4.68 -7.32 0.19
N LEU A 148 5.99 -7.35 0.44
CA LEU A 148 6.68 -8.56 0.88
C LEU A 148 7.31 -8.32 2.26
N GLU A 149 7.06 -9.23 3.17
CA GLU A 149 7.75 -9.38 4.44
C GLU A 149 8.54 -10.67 4.37
N LEU A 150 9.87 -10.59 4.57
CA LEU A 150 10.78 -11.71 4.38
C LEU A 150 11.26 -12.20 5.73
N ASP A 151 11.11 -13.50 5.96
CA ASP A 151 11.54 -14.17 7.17
C ASP A 151 13.00 -14.64 7.08
N GLY A 152 13.67 -14.75 8.24
CA GLY A 152 15.00 -15.31 8.35
C GLY A 152 16.13 -14.38 7.95
N CYS A 153 15.88 -13.09 7.87
CA CYS A 153 16.88 -12.08 7.55
C CYS A 153 17.44 -11.40 8.81
N ALA A 154 18.67 -10.93 8.74
CA ALA A 154 19.22 -10.06 9.77
C ALA A 154 18.57 -8.68 9.74
N ALA A 155 18.68 -7.94 10.86
CA ALA A 155 18.15 -6.58 10.94
C ALA A 155 18.79 -5.67 9.87
N PHE A 156 17.97 -5.02 9.09
CA PHE A 156 18.36 -4.10 7.99
C PHE A 156 19.17 -4.75 6.87
N GLU A 157 19.12 -6.07 6.75
CA GLU A 157 19.82 -6.80 5.69
C GLU A 157 19.34 -6.35 4.29
N GLU A 158 18.06 -6.05 4.16
CA GLU A 158 17.45 -5.56 2.92
C GLU A 158 18.09 -4.26 2.39
N ASP A 159 18.74 -3.48 3.21
CA ASP A 159 19.43 -2.26 2.77
C ASP A 159 20.62 -2.57 1.85
N SER A 160 21.26 -3.72 2.07
CA SER A 160 22.40 -4.18 1.26
C SER A 160 22.00 -4.63 -0.14
N TRP A 161 20.70 -4.84 -0.39
CA TRP A 161 20.21 -5.35 -1.68
C TRP A 161 19.97 -4.25 -2.72
N ALA A 162 20.23 -2.98 -2.40
CA ALA A 162 20.08 -1.89 -3.37
C ALA A 162 20.89 -2.15 -4.65
N GLY A 163 20.22 -2.13 -5.80
CA GLY A 163 20.82 -2.43 -7.10
C GLY A 163 20.95 -3.92 -7.44
N THR A 164 20.57 -4.83 -6.52
CA THR A 164 20.56 -6.28 -6.80
C THR A 164 19.19 -6.73 -7.31
N SER A 165 19.15 -7.95 -7.84
CA SER A 165 17.92 -8.63 -8.22
C SER A 165 17.56 -9.70 -7.19
N LEU A 166 16.26 -9.83 -6.89
CA LEU A 166 15.71 -10.85 -6.02
C LEU A 166 14.72 -11.72 -6.81
N ARG A 167 14.92 -13.02 -6.76
CA ARG A 167 13.90 -13.98 -7.22
C ARG A 167 12.94 -14.26 -6.08
N ALA A 168 11.66 -14.06 -6.33
CA ALA A 168 10.57 -14.39 -5.41
C ALA A 168 9.53 -15.21 -6.17
N GLY A 169 9.37 -16.48 -5.83
CA GLY A 169 8.58 -17.41 -6.63
C GLY A 169 9.05 -17.45 -8.10
N SER A 170 8.16 -17.17 -9.06
CA SER A 170 8.52 -17.05 -10.48
C SER A 170 8.85 -15.62 -10.92
N ALA A 171 8.65 -14.62 -10.05
CA ALA A 171 8.96 -13.22 -10.36
C ALA A 171 10.44 -12.88 -10.12
N LEU A 172 10.94 -11.86 -10.84
CA LEU A 172 12.22 -11.25 -10.60
C LEU A 172 12.01 -9.78 -10.25
N LEU A 173 12.49 -9.38 -9.08
CA LEU A 173 12.41 -8.02 -8.58
C LEU A 173 13.80 -7.37 -8.63
N ARG A 174 13.87 -6.11 -9.03
CA ARG A 174 15.09 -5.29 -8.93
C ARG A 174 14.94 -4.30 -7.78
N VAL A 175 15.75 -4.44 -6.74
CA VAL A 175 15.75 -3.54 -5.59
C VAL A 175 16.34 -2.19 -6.00
N THR A 176 15.59 -1.10 -5.74
CA THR A 176 15.97 0.23 -6.26
C THR A 176 16.47 1.19 -5.19
N GLY A 177 15.90 1.14 -4.00
CA GLY A 177 16.34 2.03 -2.91
C GLY A 177 15.40 2.05 -1.71
N PRO A 178 15.73 2.83 -0.67
CA PRO A 178 15.00 2.81 0.59
C PRO A 178 13.64 3.51 0.50
N VAL A 179 12.68 3.01 1.28
CA VAL A 179 11.32 3.55 1.37
C VAL A 179 11.26 4.68 2.40
N PRO A 180 10.97 5.94 2.00
CA PRO A 180 10.74 7.01 2.96
C PRO A 180 9.42 6.79 3.70
N ARG A 181 9.45 6.97 5.01
CA ARG A 181 8.30 6.71 5.87
C ARG A 181 7.59 7.99 6.27
N CYS A 182 6.29 7.92 6.40
CA CYS A 182 5.43 9.03 6.81
C CYS A 182 4.58 8.65 8.03
N ALA A 183 3.83 9.59 8.55
CA ALA A 183 3.03 9.44 9.76
C ALA A 183 1.97 8.32 9.70
N VAL A 184 1.67 7.72 8.53
CA VAL A 184 0.76 6.58 8.46
C VAL A 184 1.25 5.39 9.30
N THR A 185 2.57 5.20 9.40
CA THR A 185 3.16 4.10 10.18
C THR A 185 3.01 4.24 11.69
N THR A 186 2.68 5.44 12.18
CA THR A 186 2.42 5.68 13.61
C THR A 186 1.03 5.24 14.06
N LYS A 187 0.21 4.75 13.13
CA LYS A 187 -1.16 4.35 13.38
C LYS A 187 -1.25 2.84 13.52
N ASP A 188 -2.09 2.40 14.43
CA ASP A 188 -2.46 1.00 14.60
C ASP A 188 -3.10 0.46 13.30
N PRO A 189 -2.70 -0.70 12.80
CA PRO A 189 -3.17 -1.21 11.51
C PRO A 189 -4.61 -1.71 11.53
N ASP A 190 -5.19 -1.96 12.71
CA ASP A 190 -6.56 -2.43 12.86
C ASP A 190 -7.54 -1.28 13.12
N THR A 191 -7.13 -0.28 13.90
CA THR A 191 -8.01 0.82 14.31
C THR A 191 -7.75 2.14 13.58
N GLY A 192 -6.53 2.31 13.03
CA GLY A 192 -6.09 3.57 12.42
C GLY A 192 -5.84 4.70 13.40
N VAL A 193 -5.90 4.43 14.71
CA VAL A 193 -5.57 5.40 15.76
C VAL A 193 -4.07 5.47 15.94
N ARG A 194 -3.55 6.66 16.20
CA ARG A 194 -2.13 6.81 16.52
C ARG A 194 -1.83 6.23 17.90
N ASP A 195 -0.99 5.22 17.97
CA ASP A 195 -0.66 4.46 19.17
C ASP A 195 0.84 4.31 19.41
N HIS A 196 1.67 4.52 18.37
CA HIS A 196 3.12 4.35 18.47
C HIS A 196 3.89 5.43 17.70
N ASP A 197 5.03 5.88 18.23
CA ASP A 197 5.92 6.81 17.52
C ASP A 197 6.95 6.05 16.67
N THR A 198 6.46 5.35 15.65
CA THR A 198 7.25 4.53 14.73
C THR A 198 8.38 5.33 14.05
N LEU A 199 8.12 6.61 13.71
CA LEU A 199 9.13 7.44 13.06
C LEU A 199 10.28 7.75 13.99
N ARG A 200 10.01 7.97 15.27
CA ARG A 200 11.03 8.13 16.30
C ARG A 200 11.82 6.85 16.51
N ALA A 201 11.14 5.70 16.63
CA ALA A 201 11.80 4.40 16.78
C ALA A 201 12.78 4.11 15.63
N ILE A 202 12.37 4.35 14.37
CA ILE A 202 13.26 4.19 13.21
C ILE A 202 14.46 5.13 13.33
N ARG A 203 14.25 6.40 13.69
CA ARG A 203 15.33 7.38 13.80
C ARG A 203 16.34 7.01 14.91
N GLU A 204 15.89 6.49 16.04
CA GLU A 204 16.75 6.07 17.14
C GLU A 204 17.64 4.89 16.73
N HIS A 205 17.17 3.98 15.88
CA HIS A 205 17.95 2.82 15.40
C HIS A 205 18.85 3.13 14.22
N ARG A 206 18.40 4.00 13.29
CA ARG A 206 19.11 4.24 12.02
C ARG A 206 19.85 5.56 11.97
N GLY A 207 19.62 6.43 12.92
CA GLY A 207 20.10 7.81 12.89
C GLY A 207 19.35 8.70 11.90
N PRO A 208 19.60 10.01 11.93
CA PRO A 208 19.04 10.95 10.97
C PRO A 208 19.77 10.84 9.63
N THR A 209 19.03 10.93 8.52
CA THR A 209 19.63 11.13 7.20
C THR A 209 20.00 12.60 6.98
N ALA A 210 20.91 12.88 6.07
CA ALA A 210 21.37 14.24 5.78
C ALA A 210 20.26 15.21 5.39
N ASP A 211 19.17 14.71 4.80
CA ASP A 211 17.98 15.47 4.40
C ASP A 211 16.80 15.35 5.37
N GLY A 212 17.04 14.74 6.56
CA GLY A 212 16.04 14.59 7.62
C GLY A 212 14.94 13.57 7.31
N ARG A 213 15.01 12.85 6.18
CA ARG A 213 14.05 11.79 5.88
C ARG A 213 14.31 10.55 6.73
N ILE A 214 13.26 9.78 6.95
CA ILE A 214 13.28 8.53 7.70
C ILE A 214 12.98 7.40 6.72
N PHE A 215 13.88 6.44 6.63
CA PHE A 215 13.76 5.31 5.71
C PHE A 215 13.64 3.98 6.45
N PHE A 216 12.79 3.08 5.93
CA PHE A 216 12.63 1.73 6.46
C PHE A 216 12.06 0.80 5.39
N GLY A 217 12.76 -0.31 5.11
CA GLY A 217 12.46 -1.22 4.01
C GLY A 217 12.85 -0.66 2.65
N MET A 218 12.71 -1.46 1.61
CA MET A 218 13.21 -1.18 0.27
C MET A 218 12.10 -1.15 -0.77
N TYR A 219 12.27 -0.30 -1.77
CA TYR A 219 11.52 -0.33 -3.02
C TYR A 219 12.12 -1.33 -4.00
N ALA A 220 11.27 -1.91 -4.82
CA ALA A 220 11.69 -2.72 -5.94
C ALA A 220 10.78 -2.49 -7.16
N ASP A 221 11.36 -2.66 -8.34
CA ASP A 221 10.65 -2.77 -9.61
C ASP A 221 10.48 -4.25 -9.97
N VAL A 222 9.46 -4.58 -10.75
CA VAL A 222 9.26 -5.94 -11.27
C VAL A 222 10.00 -6.04 -12.61
N ALA A 223 11.13 -6.72 -12.60
CA ALA A 223 11.95 -6.94 -13.82
C ALA A 223 11.40 -8.07 -14.68
N VAL A 224 10.86 -9.12 -14.05
CA VAL A 224 10.15 -10.22 -14.73
C VAL A 224 8.86 -10.49 -13.97
N PRO A 225 7.69 -10.31 -14.60
CA PRO A 225 6.41 -10.67 -14.02
C PRO A 225 6.34 -12.15 -13.62
N GLY A 226 5.52 -12.46 -12.61
CA GLY A 226 5.34 -13.83 -12.17
C GLY A 226 4.50 -13.93 -10.91
N ARG A 227 4.22 -15.16 -10.51
CA ARG A 227 3.47 -15.48 -9.30
C ARG A 227 4.39 -15.56 -8.10
N VAL A 228 3.97 -14.95 -7.00
CA VAL A 228 4.61 -15.01 -5.68
C VAL A 228 3.60 -15.53 -4.67
N ALA A 229 3.96 -16.55 -3.91
CA ALA A 229 3.13 -17.15 -2.86
C ALA A 229 3.78 -16.97 -1.47
N ALA A 230 2.95 -16.95 -0.44
CA ALA A 230 3.45 -17.02 0.93
C ALA A 230 4.23 -18.34 1.14
N GLY A 231 5.44 -18.23 1.72
CA GLY A 231 6.35 -19.35 1.90
C GLY A 231 7.29 -19.63 0.72
N ASP A 232 7.17 -18.89 -0.40
CA ASP A 232 8.17 -18.97 -1.47
C ASP A 232 9.55 -18.53 -0.99
N LEU A 233 10.58 -19.24 -1.43
CA LEU A 233 11.95 -18.82 -1.17
C LEU A 233 12.27 -17.54 -1.93
N VAL A 234 12.88 -16.58 -1.24
CA VAL A 234 13.44 -15.36 -1.84
C VAL A 234 14.96 -15.44 -1.80
N ALA A 235 15.60 -15.20 -2.94
CA ALA A 235 17.07 -15.27 -3.04
C ALA A 235 17.60 -14.15 -3.94
N THR A 236 18.78 -13.65 -3.61
CA THR A 236 19.52 -12.73 -4.49
C THR A 236 19.98 -13.48 -5.76
N VAL A 237 19.91 -12.79 -6.90
CA VAL A 237 20.38 -13.29 -8.19
C VAL A 237 21.50 -12.39 -8.67
N ALA A 238 22.61 -13.03 -9.06
CA ALA A 238 23.78 -12.33 -9.59
C ALA A 238 23.51 -11.73 -10.98
#